data_425fddeb67c3eb32890fdfa36cd3f164
#
_entry.id   425fddeb67c3eb32890fdfa36cd3f164
#
_cell.length_a   1.000
_cell.length_b   1.000
_cell.length_c   1.000
_cell.angle_alpha   90.00
_cell.angle_beta   90.00
_cell.angle_gamma   90.00
#
_symmetry.space_group_name_H-M   'P 1'
#
loop_
_entity.id
_entity.type
_entity.pdbx_description
1 polymer ?
#
loop_
_entity_poly.entity_id
_entity_poly.type
_entity_poly.pdbx_seq_one_letter_code
_entity_poly.pdbx_strand_id
1 'polypeptide(L)'
;MWVRRKFCSMSNCFHLAIEAGDLAVTRQWYVDVLGCDLDMSEEGKWQDIDFFGNELTLHSSTPRQTKGPERSRHHVDMGAVCVPHFGIHLEEEDYQRVRASVEKHTGFLDTPYVRFAGTDYQQETFFVEDPNYNVLEVKQMAKGHLGKVA
;
A
#
# COMPACT_ATOMS: atom_id res chain seq x y z
N MET A 1 12.72 0.23 -26.97
CA MET A 1 12.72 1.66 -26.61
C MET A 1 12.03 1.78 -25.26
N TRP A 2 12.82 2.00 -24.20
CA TRP A 2 12.34 2.04 -22.83
C TRP A 2 11.74 3.42 -22.56
N VAL A 3 10.43 3.52 -22.45
CA VAL A 3 9.77 4.76 -22.02
C VAL A 3 9.82 4.79 -20.50
N ARG A 4 10.81 5.46 -19.94
CA ARG A 4 10.82 5.83 -18.53
C ARG A 4 9.61 6.73 -18.26
N ARG A 5 8.54 6.22 -17.68
CA ARG A 5 7.61 7.07 -16.95
C ARG A 5 8.34 7.59 -15.71
N LYS A 6 8.31 8.89 -15.50
CA LYS A 6 8.93 9.51 -14.33
C LYS A 6 8.12 9.12 -13.10
N PHE A 7 8.62 8.16 -12.31
CA PHE A 7 8.32 8.16 -10.89
C PHE A 7 8.69 9.53 -10.36
N CYS A 8 7.79 10.17 -9.66
CA CYS A 8 8.01 11.39 -8.96
C CYS A 8 8.52 12.57 -9.82
N SER A 9 7.67 13.56 -10.02
CA SER A 9 8.07 14.90 -10.50
C SER A 9 8.86 15.68 -9.43
N MET A 10 9.07 15.09 -8.26
CA MET A 10 9.79 15.64 -7.10
C MET A 10 11.20 15.05 -7.02
N SER A 11 12.13 15.79 -6.43
CA SER A 11 13.55 15.44 -6.39
C SER A 11 13.90 14.15 -5.62
N ASN A 12 13.00 13.65 -4.77
CA ASN A 12 13.21 12.45 -3.96
C ASN A 12 11.96 11.57 -3.98
N CYS A 13 12.13 10.23 -4.03
CA CYS A 13 11.06 9.29 -3.88
C CYS A 13 11.47 8.17 -2.93
N PHE A 14 10.51 7.65 -2.17
CA PHE A 14 10.74 6.52 -1.28
C PHE A 14 10.84 5.24 -2.10
N HIS A 15 11.78 4.38 -1.75
CA HIS A 15 11.96 3.06 -2.32
C HIS A 15 11.78 1.99 -1.24
N LEU A 16 10.99 0.96 -1.57
CA LEU A 16 10.78 -0.21 -0.73
C LEU A 16 10.83 -1.47 -1.58
N ALA A 17 11.59 -2.47 -1.15
CA ALA A 17 11.60 -3.79 -1.76
C ALA A 17 10.97 -4.83 -0.84
N ILE A 18 10.06 -5.66 -1.38
CA ILE A 18 9.35 -6.70 -0.64
C ILE A 18 9.35 -8.04 -1.37
N GLU A 19 9.20 -9.12 -0.62
CA GLU A 19 8.95 -10.44 -1.18
C GLU A 19 7.50 -10.53 -1.68
N ALA A 20 7.32 -10.95 -2.92
CA ALA A 20 6.03 -11.03 -3.60
C ALA A 20 5.46 -12.45 -3.70
N GLY A 21 6.21 -13.49 -3.31
CA GLY A 21 5.83 -14.86 -3.58
C GLY A 21 5.72 -15.13 -5.08
N ASP A 22 4.53 -15.49 -5.56
CA ASP A 22 4.23 -15.53 -7.01
C ASP A 22 4.17 -14.09 -7.55
N LEU A 23 5.22 -13.72 -8.28
CA LEU A 23 5.37 -12.37 -8.81
C LEU A 23 4.24 -11.96 -9.76
N ALA A 24 3.76 -12.90 -10.60
CA ALA A 24 2.72 -12.59 -11.57
C ALA A 24 1.38 -12.32 -10.88
N VAL A 25 1.03 -13.11 -9.89
CA VAL A 25 -0.19 -12.94 -9.09
C VAL A 25 -0.14 -11.64 -8.29
N THR A 26 0.99 -11.39 -7.61
CA THR A 26 1.11 -10.23 -6.72
C THR A 26 1.15 -8.92 -7.50
N ARG A 27 1.94 -8.82 -8.60
CA ARG A 27 1.93 -7.60 -9.43
C ARG A 27 0.55 -7.29 -10.00
N GLN A 28 -0.19 -8.32 -10.42
CA GLN A 28 -1.55 -8.13 -10.95
C GLN A 28 -2.51 -7.62 -9.89
N TRP A 29 -2.37 -8.08 -8.66
CA TRP A 29 -3.15 -7.58 -7.54
C TRP A 29 -2.91 -6.08 -7.29
N TYR A 30 -1.64 -5.61 -7.32
CA TYR A 30 -1.34 -4.18 -7.18
C TYR A 30 -1.97 -3.33 -8.29
N VAL A 31 -2.04 -3.86 -9.51
CA VAL A 31 -2.71 -3.18 -10.64
C VAL A 31 -4.23 -3.18 -10.45
N ASP A 32 -4.84 -4.34 -10.22
CA ASP A 32 -6.30 -4.50 -10.25
C ASP A 32 -6.97 -3.94 -8.99
N VAL A 33 -6.33 -4.09 -7.84
CA VAL A 33 -6.92 -3.70 -6.54
C VAL A 33 -6.54 -2.27 -6.16
N LEU A 34 -5.27 -1.91 -6.25
CA LEU A 34 -4.80 -0.59 -5.84
C LEU A 34 -4.76 0.43 -6.98
N GLY A 35 -4.78 -0.04 -8.25
CA GLY A 35 -4.70 0.82 -9.42
C GLY A 35 -3.29 1.35 -9.69
N CYS A 36 -2.26 0.62 -9.26
CA CYS A 36 -0.88 0.96 -9.49
C CYS A 36 -0.46 0.70 -10.94
N ASP A 37 0.47 1.49 -11.45
CA ASP A 37 1.10 1.26 -12.74
C ASP A 37 2.36 0.40 -12.60
N LEU A 38 2.62 -0.45 -13.59
CA LEU A 38 3.88 -1.21 -13.69
C LEU A 38 4.95 -0.37 -14.36
N ASP A 39 6.20 -0.54 -13.91
CA ASP A 39 7.37 0.10 -14.52
C ASP A 39 8.40 -0.95 -14.96
N MET A 40 9.67 -0.78 -14.63
CA MET A 40 10.75 -1.67 -15.03
C MET A 40 10.62 -3.05 -14.40
N SER A 41 11.13 -4.06 -15.09
CA SER A 41 11.13 -5.44 -14.58
C SER A 41 12.25 -6.26 -15.17
N GLU A 42 12.60 -7.34 -14.47
CA GLU A 42 13.31 -8.49 -15.00
C GLU A 42 12.41 -9.72 -14.85
N GLU A 43 12.03 -10.32 -15.97
CA GLU A 43 11.03 -11.40 -15.99
C GLU A 43 11.40 -12.53 -15.03
N GLY A 44 10.41 -12.95 -14.24
CA GLY A 44 10.55 -14.00 -13.24
C GLY A 44 11.36 -13.64 -12.01
N LYS A 45 11.97 -12.45 -11.94
CA LYS A 45 12.81 -12.04 -10.81
C LYS A 45 12.22 -10.90 -10.00
N TRP A 46 11.90 -9.78 -10.65
CA TRP A 46 11.37 -8.61 -9.96
C TRP A 46 10.54 -7.70 -10.89
N GLN A 47 9.72 -6.87 -10.29
CA GLN A 47 8.88 -5.86 -10.93
C GLN A 47 8.84 -4.59 -10.09
N ASP A 48 9.17 -3.44 -10.68
CA ASP A 48 8.92 -2.13 -10.08
C ASP A 48 7.49 -1.68 -10.34
N ILE A 49 6.90 -1.10 -9.33
CA ILE A 49 5.54 -0.57 -9.34
C ILE A 49 5.58 0.90 -8.95
N ASP A 50 4.85 1.74 -9.68
CA ASP A 50 4.52 3.09 -9.23
C ASP A 50 3.48 2.99 -8.10
N PHE A 51 3.96 3.01 -6.86
CA PHE A 51 3.13 2.99 -5.67
C PHE A 51 2.78 4.43 -5.26
N PHE A 52 1.81 5.02 -5.97
CA PHE A 52 1.33 6.38 -5.73
C PHE A 52 2.47 7.42 -5.71
N GLY A 53 3.35 7.35 -6.72
CA GLY A 53 4.50 8.25 -6.86
C GLY A 53 5.76 7.79 -6.13
N ASN A 54 5.74 6.64 -5.46
CA ASN A 54 6.91 6.02 -4.84
C ASN A 54 7.27 4.70 -5.54
N GLU A 55 8.51 4.25 -5.39
CA GLU A 55 8.97 3.02 -5.99
C GLU A 55 8.79 1.83 -5.03
N LEU A 56 7.95 0.87 -5.43
CA LEU A 56 7.81 -0.41 -4.75
C LEU A 56 8.35 -1.53 -5.65
N THR A 57 9.40 -2.21 -5.22
CA THR A 57 9.97 -3.35 -5.96
C THR A 57 9.45 -4.66 -5.38
N LEU A 58 8.77 -5.44 -6.22
CA LEU A 58 8.31 -6.79 -5.92
C LEU A 58 9.36 -7.80 -6.34
N HIS A 59 9.93 -8.54 -5.41
CA HIS A 59 10.85 -9.65 -5.71
C HIS A 59 10.12 -10.99 -5.69
N SER A 60 10.32 -11.78 -6.75
CA SER A 60 9.89 -13.19 -6.77
C SER A 60 10.51 -13.95 -5.60
N SER A 61 9.72 -14.72 -4.89
CA SER A 61 10.16 -15.50 -3.74
C SER A 61 9.32 -16.77 -3.60
N THR A 62 9.67 -17.62 -2.65
CA THR A 62 8.78 -18.71 -2.28
C THR A 62 7.49 -18.12 -1.69
N PRO A 63 6.30 -18.45 -2.25
CA PRO A 63 5.04 -17.95 -1.72
C PRO A 63 4.86 -18.36 -0.25
N ARG A 64 4.42 -17.42 0.58
CA ARG A 64 4.05 -17.73 1.96
C ARG A 64 2.82 -18.63 1.95
N GLN A 65 2.90 -19.76 2.63
CA GLN A 65 1.83 -20.78 2.67
C GLN A 65 0.70 -20.40 3.61
N THR A 66 1.00 -19.60 4.60
CA THR A 66 0.07 -19.15 5.63
C THR A 66 0.40 -17.71 6.01
N LYS A 67 -0.59 -17.01 6.54
CA LYS A 67 -0.33 -15.82 7.38
C LYS A 67 0.79 -16.21 8.33
N GLY A 68 1.93 -15.54 8.25
CA GLY A 68 3.13 -15.87 9.03
C GLY A 68 2.84 -16.09 10.53
N PRO A 69 3.82 -16.54 11.34
CA PRO A 69 3.64 -16.73 12.77
C PRO A 69 2.97 -15.46 13.32
N GLU A 70 1.98 -15.66 14.19
CA GLU A 70 1.06 -14.62 14.68
C GLU A 70 1.65 -13.23 14.56
N ARG A 71 1.11 -12.44 13.59
CA ARG A 71 1.62 -11.10 13.33
C ARG A 71 1.63 -10.33 14.61
N SER A 72 2.77 -9.76 14.90
CA SER A 72 2.90 -8.89 16.06
C SER A 72 1.85 -7.77 15.96
N ARG A 73 0.94 -7.74 16.92
CA ARG A 73 -0.07 -6.70 17.07
C ARG A 73 0.40 -5.73 18.15
N HIS A 74 0.54 -4.46 17.77
CA HIS A 74 0.96 -3.39 18.67
C HIS A 74 -0.24 -2.52 19.03
N HIS A 75 -0.45 -2.31 20.33
CA HIS A 75 -1.51 -1.43 20.81
C HIS A 75 -1.22 0.02 20.47
N VAL A 76 -2.22 0.67 19.90
CA VAL A 76 -2.23 2.10 19.59
C VAL A 76 -3.53 2.71 20.10
N ASP A 77 -3.75 4.00 19.86
CA ASP A 77 -4.89 4.78 20.34
C ASP A 77 -6.28 4.17 20.04
N MET A 78 -6.42 3.43 18.93
CA MET A 78 -7.70 2.88 18.45
C MET A 78 -7.73 1.36 18.38
N GLY A 79 -6.84 0.67 19.07
CA GLY A 79 -6.80 -0.78 19.06
C GLY A 79 -5.40 -1.35 18.87
N ALA A 80 -5.27 -2.40 18.07
CA ALA A 80 -3.99 -3.03 17.80
C ALA A 80 -3.76 -3.20 16.30
N VAL A 81 -2.60 -2.78 15.82
CA VAL A 81 -2.20 -2.82 14.40
C VAL A 81 -1.12 -3.86 14.15
N CYS A 82 -1.11 -4.46 12.96
CA CYS A 82 -0.02 -5.33 12.53
C CYS A 82 1.27 -4.54 12.32
N VAL A 83 2.39 -5.08 12.76
CA VAL A 83 3.74 -4.54 12.51
C VAL A 83 4.66 -5.73 12.14
N PRO A 84 5.46 -5.66 11.06
CA PRO A 84 5.58 -4.51 10.14
C PRO A 84 4.38 -4.34 9.20
N HIS A 85 4.17 -3.12 8.77
CA HIS A 85 3.32 -2.75 7.64
C HIS A 85 3.95 -1.54 6.92
N PHE A 86 3.52 -1.29 5.70
CA PHE A 86 3.80 -0.06 4.97
C PHE A 86 2.50 0.48 4.39
N GLY A 87 2.52 1.68 3.86
CA GLY A 87 1.28 2.23 3.32
C GLY A 87 1.43 3.62 2.75
N ILE A 88 0.28 4.25 2.54
CA ILE A 88 0.19 5.53 1.86
C ILE A 88 -0.93 6.39 2.44
N HIS A 89 -0.71 7.70 2.47
CA HIS A 89 -1.76 8.70 2.64
C HIS A 89 -2.25 9.15 1.27
N LEU A 90 -3.53 8.97 1.00
CA LEU A 90 -4.17 9.31 -0.26
C LEU A 90 -5.10 10.51 -0.09
N GLU A 91 -5.17 11.35 -1.12
CA GLU A 91 -6.23 12.35 -1.24
C GLU A 91 -7.60 11.66 -1.23
N GLU A 92 -8.64 12.40 -0.84
CA GLU A 92 -9.99 11.87 -0.65
C GLU A 92 -10.49 11.02 -1.81
N GLU A 93 -10.34 11.50 -3.05
CA GLU A 93 -10.83 10.81 -4.25
C GLU A 93 -10.13 9.47 -4.46
N ASP A 94 -8.80 9.44 -4.37
CA ASP A 94 -8.01 8.22 -4.51
C ASP A 94 -8.26 7.26 -3.34
N TYR A 95 -8.40 7.77 -2.12
CA TYR A 95 -8.74 6.96 -0.95
C TYR A 95 -10.07 6.22 -1.14
N GLN A 96 -11.13 6.92 -1.54
CA GLN A 96 -12.44 6.32 -1.75
C GLN A 96 -12.43 5.30 -2.90
N ARG A 97 -11.70 5.59 -3.98
CA ARG A 97 -11.52 4.67 -5.10
C ARG A 97 -10.83 3.37 -4.65
N VAL A 98 -9.71 3.47 -3.94
CA VAL A 98 -8.96 2.31 -3.45
C VAL A 98 -9.77 1.53 -2.42
N ARG A 99 -10.43 2.21 -1.47
CA ARG A 99 -11.32 1.60 -0.49
C ARG A 99 -12.40 0.74 -1.14
N ALA A 100 -13.12 1.29 -2.12
CA ALA A 100 -14.18 0.58 -2.84
C ALA A 100 -13.62 -0.62 -3.64
N SER A 101 -12.45 -0.47 -4.22
CA SER A 101 -11.78 -1.56 -4.95
C SER A 101 -11.35 -2.69 -4.02
N VAL A 102 -10.75 -2.38 -2.88
CA VAL A 102 -10.38 -3.38 -1.85
C VAL A 102 -11.63 -4.13 -1.35
N GLU A 103 -12.68 -3.41 -1.00
CA GLU A 103 -13.94 -4.01 -0.53
C GLU A 103 -14.53 -4.99 -1.55
N LYS A 104 -14.47 -4.64 -2.83
CA LYS A 104 -15.00 -5.45 -3.93
C LYS A 104 -14.16 -6.69 -4.23
N HIS A 105 -12.83 -6.59 -4.22
CA HIS A 105 -11.95 -7.62 -4.78
C HIS A 105 -11.29 -8.53 -3.75
N THR A 106 -11.01 -8.04 -2.54
CA THR A 106 -10.21 -8.80 -1.57
C THR A 106 -10.74 -8.73 -0.14
N GLY A 107 -11.47 -7.67 0.23
CA GLY A 107 -11.86 -7.39 1.61
C GLY A 107 -10.73 -6.78 2.43
N PHE A 108 -11.08 -6.33 3.63
CA PHE A 108 -10.15 -5.67 4.55
C PHE A 108 -9.54 -6.68 5.54
N LEU A 109 -8.27 -6.48 5.90
CA LEU A 109 -7.67 -7.13 7.06
C LEU A 109 -8.21 -6.50 8.36
N ASP A 110 -8.18 -5.17 8.44
CA ASP A 110 -8.86 -4.39 9.45
C ASP A 110 -9.77 -3.38 8.73
N THR A 111 -11.07 -3.41 9.05
CA THR A 111 -12.10 -2.58 8.39
C THR A 111 -11.84 -1.09 8.62
N PRO A 112 -12.32 -0.22 7.70
CA PRO A 112 -12.13 1.23 7.86
C PRO A 112 -12.59 1.75 9.22
N TYR A 113 -11.77 2.59 9.84
CA TYR A 113 -12.07 3.28 11.08
C TYR A 113 -11.43 4.67 11.11
N VAL A 114 -12.00 5.56 11.92
CA VAL A 114 -11.56 6.96 12.02
C VAL A 114 -10.58 7.10 13.19
N ARG A 115 -9.45 7.76 12.94
CA ARG A 115 -8.46 8.17 13.94
C ARG A 115 -8.50 9.68 14.15
N PHE A 116 -8.14 10.12 15.35
CA PHE A 116 -8.02 11.54 15.73
C PHE A 116 -9.28 12.37 15.45
N ALA A 117 -10.45 11.75 15.68
CA ALA A 117 -11.75 12.37 15.42
C ALA A 117 -11.87 13.76 16.07
N GLY A 118 -12.39 14.72 15.30
CA GLY A 118 -12.60 16.10 15.74
C GLY A 118 -11.35 16.96 15.74
N THR A 119 -10.23 16.50 15.21
CA THR A 119 -8.99 17.27 15.08
C THR A 119 -8.62 17.52 13.61
N ASP A 120 -7.67 18.41 13.35
CA ASP A 120 -7.12 18.64 12.00
C ASP A 120 -6.39 17.42 11.44
N TYR A 121 -6.08 16.45 12.29
CA TYR A 121 -5.45 15.19 11.92
C TYR A 121 -6.43 14.02 11.74
N GLN A 122 -7.74 14.30 11.81
CA GLN A 122 -8.76 13.30 11.58
C GLN A 122 -8.55 12.65 10.21
N GLN A 123 -8.51 11.33 10.20
CA GLN A 123 -8.33 10.52 9.00
C GLN A 123 -9.04 9.17 9.16
N GLU A 124 -9.55 8.65 8.07
CA GLU A 124 -9.98 7.26 7.99
C GLU A 124 -8.81 6.39 7.55
N THR A 125 -8.69 5.19 8.06
CA THR A 125 -7.67 4.21 7.68
C THR A 125 -8.24 2.81 7.64
N PHE A 126 -7.67 1.95 6.80
CA PHE A 126 -7.92 0.51 6.78
C PHE A 126 -6.63 -0.26 6.49
N PHE A 127 -6.65 -1.55 6.78
CA PHE A 127 -5.56 -2.46 6.46
C PHE A 127 -5.99 -3.52 5.46
N VAL A 128 -5.09 -3.88 4.56
CA VAL A 128 -5.27 -4.93 3.55
C VAL A 128 -4.01 -5.77 3.42
N GLU A 129 -4.17 -7.01 2.96
CA GLU A 129 -3.05 -7.92 2.66
C GLU A 129 -2.89 -8.09 1.16
N ASP A 130 -1.65 -8.08 0.68
CA ASP A 130 -1.36 -8.54 -0.67
C ASP A 130 -1.37 -10.08 -0.76
N PRO A 131 -1.28 -10.69 -1.97
CA PRO A 131 -1.30 -12.15 -2.12
C PRO A 131 -0.19 -12.91 -1.41
N ASN A 132 0.91 -12.25 -1.07
CA ASN A 132 2.01 -12.82 -0.27
C ASN A 132 1.94 -12.44 1.22
N TYR A 133 0.77 -11.93 1.67
CA TYR A 133 0.52 -11.52 3.05
C TYR A 133 1.39 -10.36 3.57
N ASN A 134 1.90 -9.50 2.69
CA ASN A 134 2.42 -8.21 3.12
C ASN A 134 1.25 -7.33 3.54
N VAL A 135 1.40 -6.63 4.65
CA VAL A 135 0.34 -5.78 5.21
C VAL A 135 0.53 -4.34 4.77
N LEU A 136 -0.54 -3.76 4.23
CA LEU A 136 -0.58 -2.36 3.83
C LEU A 136 -1.61 -1.60 4.68
N GLU A 137 -1.25 -0.38 5.08
CA GLU A 137 -2.17 0.60 5.66
C GLU A 137 -2.48 1.69 4.64
N VAL A 138 -3.73 1.87 4.31
CA VAL A 138 -4.19 2.95 3.43
C VAL A 138 -4.91 3.98 4.27
N LYS A 139 -4.42 5.22 4.24
CA LYS A 139 -4.92 6.34 5.03
C LYS A 139 -5.48 7.44 4.13
N GLN A 140 -6.59 8.00 4.54
CA GLN A 140 -7.04 9.27 4.00
C GLN A 140 -6.09 10.41 4.44
N MET A 141 -5.74 11.30 3.54
CA MET A 141 -4.91 12.45 3.85
C MET A 141 -5.65 13.39 4.83
N ALA A 142 -5.08 13.61 6.00
CA ALA A 142 -5.64 14.54 6.97
C ALA A 142 -5.37 15.99 6.56
N LYS A 143 -6.31 16.89 6.87
CA LYS A 143 -6.17 18.35 6.60
C LYS A 143 -4.88 18.94 7.17
N GLY A 144 -4.48 18.52 8.38
CA GLY A 144 -3.23 18.94 9.01
C GLY A 144 -1.95 18.50 8.28
N HIS A 145 -2.04 17.53 7.38
CA HIS A 145 -0.92 17.13 6.53
C HIS A 145 -0.80 18.01 5.27
N LEU A 146 -1.92 18.46 4.71
CA LEU A 146 -1.95 19.31 3.51
C LEU A 146 -1.29 20.68 3.73
N GLY A 147 -1.38 21.21 4.95
CA GLY A 147 -0.74 22.50 5.31
C GLY A 147 0.79 22.46 5.40
N LYS A 148 1.43 21.30 5.23
CA LYS A 148 2.89 21.15 5.26
C LYS A 148 3.52 21.07 3.87
N VAL A 149 2.72 21.15 2.81
CA VAL A 149 3.13 21.11 1.39
C VAL A 149 3.18 22.55 0.84
N ALA A 150 3.78 23.45 1.59
CA ALA A 150 4.07 24.80 1.12
C ALA A 150 5.59 25.02 1.09
#